data_1bcad7cc67fa3df235e75f93c6f7d337
#
_entry.id   1bcad7cc67fa3df235e75f93c6f7d337
#
_cell.length_a   1.000
_cell.length_b   1.000
_cell.length_c   1.000
_cell.angle_alpha   90.00
_cell.angle_beta   90.00
_cell.angle_gamma   90.00
#
_symmetry.space_group_name_H-M   'P 1'
#
loop_
_entity.id
_entity.type
_entity.pdbx_description
1 polymer ?
#
loop_
_entity_poly.entity_id
_entity_poly.type
_entity_poly.pdbx_seq_one_letter_code
_entity_poly.pdbx_strand_id
1 'polypeptide(L)'
;TLKGEIMSTVVKKSFNSPDEVRAPDKAKVSVCDLGGIAAAKLVLQPGWSWETCVKPMVGGESCQAKHVGTVISGQMAAKHNDGTEQVFGPGDVYVIEPGHNGWVVGDEEVVAFEFNSTAAQTYAKTD
;
A
#
# COMPACT_ATOMS: atom_id res chain seq x y z
N THR A 1 -2.94 16.28 -22.33
CA THR A 1 -3.27 16.67 -22.02
C THR A 1 -3.00 17.32 -21.57
N LEU A 2 -2.87 17.53 -21.77
CA LEU A 2 -2.87 18.29 -21.28
C LEU A 2 -3.47 18.27 -20.22
N LYS A 3 -3.55 17.32 -19.69
CA LYS A 3 -4.12 17.24 -18.57
C LYS A 3 -3.67 18.20 -17.64
N GLY A 4 -2.51 18.51 -17.62
CA GLY A 4 -2.00 19.44 -16.65
C GLY A 4 -2.61 20.78 -16.78
N GLU A 5 -2.96 21.16 -17.95
CA GLU A 5 -3.44 22.48 -18.04
C GLU A 5 -4.89 22.58 -17.82
N ILE A 6 -5.54 21.51 -17.54
CA ILE A 6 -6.93 21.58 -17.26
C ILE A 6 -7.20 21.21 -15.86
N MET A 7 -6.40 21.69 -14.96
CA MET A 7 -6.56 21.29 -13.63
C MET A 7 -7.77 21.87 -13.03
N SER A 8 -8.63 21.06 -12.45
CA SER A 8 -9.69 21.49 -11.57
C SER A 8 -9.09 21.86 -10.24
N THR A 9 -9.69 22.83 -9.57
CA THR A 9 -9.22 23.21 -8.25
C THR A 9 -9.75 22.27 -7.17
N VAL A 10 -10.74 21.45 -7.49
CA VAL A 10 -11.25 20.42 -6.59
C VAL A 10 -11.40 19.15 -7.39
N VAL A 11 -10.72 18.09 -6.96
CA VAL A 11 -10.70 16.81 -7.67
C VAL A 11 -11.11 15.72 -6.69
N LYS A 12 -12.00 14.84 -7.13
CA LYS A 12 -12.33 13.66 -6.34
C LYS A 12 -12.36 12.44 -7.21
N LYS A 13 -12.01 11.29 -6.62
CA LYS A 13 -12.19 9.97 -7.21
C LYS A 13 -12.69 9.04 -6.13
N SER A 14 -13.04 7.83 -6.50
CA SER A 14 -13.55 6.86 -5.54
C SER A 14 -12.79 5.55 -5.67
N PHE A 15 -12.48 4.93 -4.55
CA PHE A 15 -11.91 3.58 -4.57
C PHE A 15 -12.91 2.54 -5.08
N ASN A 16 -14.19 2.91 -5.21
CA ASN A 16 -15.18 2.02 -5.82
C ASN A 16 -15.04 1.96 -7.34
N SER A 17 -14.37 2.94 -7.93
CA SER A 17 -14.05 2.93 -9.37
C SER A 17 -12.62 3.45 -9.55
N PRO A 18 -11.65 2.65 -9.12
CA PRO A 18 -10.26 3.09 -9.14
C PRO A 18 -9.68 3.12 -10.55
N ASP A 19 -8.59 3.86 -10.70
CA ASP A 19 -7.88 3.88 -11.98
C ASP A 19 -7.15 2.56 -12.22
N GLU A 20 -6.73 1.88 -11.16
CA GLU A 20 -5.97 0.65 -11.28
C GLU A 20 -6.26 -0.24 -10.07
N VAL A 21 -6.29 -1.56 -10.29
CA VAL A 21 -6.39 -2.54 -9.23
C VAL A 21 -5.27 -3.54 -9.39
N ARG A 22 -4.57 -3.83 -8.30
CA ARG A 22 -3.54 -4.87 -8.25
C ARG A 22 -3.96 -5.86 -7.19
N ALA A 23 -3.91 -7.15 -7.52
CA ALA A 23 -4.44 -8.17 -6.62
C ALA A 23 -3.47 -9.36 -6.50
N PRO A 24 -2.33 -9.15 -5.83
CA PRO A 24 -1.47 -10.29 -5.53
C PRO A 24 -2.16 -11.17 -4.49
N ASP A 25 -1.55 -12.31 -4.18
CA ASP A 25 -2.13 -13.28 -3.26
C ASP A 25 -2.50 -12.61 -1.94
N LYS A 26 -3.74 -12.82 -1.48
CA LYS A 26 -4.27 -12.33 -0.21
C LYS A 26 -4.26 -10.81 -0.08
N ALA A 27 -4.27 -10.08 -1.19
CA ALA A 27 -4.23 -8.63 -1.15
C ALA A 27 -5.00 -8.03 -2.31
N LYS A 28 -5.51 -6.82 -2.10
CA LYS A 28 -6.12 -6.02 -3.16
C LYS A 28 -5.71 -4.57 -2.92
N VAL A 29 -5.13 -3.96 -3.93
CA VAL A 29 -4.72 -2.57 -3.86
C VAL A 29 -5.45 -1.80 -4.96
N SER A 30 -6.29 -0.86 -4.55
CA SER A 30 -7.03 0.00 -5.46
C SER A 30 -6.33 1.36 -5.48
N VAL A 31 -6.01 1.86 -6.67
CA VAL A 31 -5.22 3.08 -6.81
C VAL A 31 -6.02 4.13 -7.56
N CYS A 32 -6.06 5.34 -7.01
CA CYS A 32 -6.65 6.50 -7.66
C CYS A 32 -5.57 7.54 -7.88
N ASP A 33 -5.47 8.02 -9.13
CA ASP A 33 -4.53 9.07 -9.49
C ASP A 33 -5.29 10.39 -9.49
N LEU A 34 -4.90 11.29 -8.60
CA LEU A 34 -5.60 12.57 -8.42
C LEU A 34 -4.87 13.72 -9.11
N GLY A 35 -3.94 13.41 -10.01
CA GLY A 35 -3.20 14.45 -10.72
C GLY A 35 -1.99 14.90 -9.93
N GLY A 36 -0.98 14.07 -9.86
CA GLY A 36 0.25 14.36 -9.12
C GLY A 36 0.29 13.76 -7.75
N ILE A 37 -0.83 13.30 -7.23
CA ILE A 37 -0.91 12.59 -5.97
C ILE A 37 -1.65 11.29 -6.23
N ALA A 38 -1.13 10.19 -5.76
CA ALA A 38 -1.81 8.91 -5.85
C ALA A 38 -2.30 8.51 -4.46
N ALA A 39 -3.49 7.96 -4.40
CA ALA A 39 -4.05 7.40 -3.19
C ALA A 39 -4.30 5.92 -3.41
N ALA A 40 -4.04 5.10 -2.40
CA ALA A 40 -4.25 3.66 -2.50
C ALA A 40 -5.04 3.16 -1.29
N LYS A 41 -5.94 2.23 -1.56
CA LYS A 41 -6.61 1.49 -0.51
C LYS A 41 -6.06 0.07 -0.55
N LEU A 42 -5.46 -0.35 0.55
CA LEU A 42 -4.91 -1.68 0.70
C LEU A 42 -5.86 -2.52 1.53
N VAL A 43 -6.20 -3.70 1.01
CA VAL A 43 -6.98 -4.68 1.75
C VAL A 43 -6.14 -5.94 1.79
N LEU A 44 -5.71 -6.33 3.00
CA LEU A 44 -4.79 -7.46 3.19
C LEU A 44 -5.49 -8.49 4.05
N GLN A 45 -5.49 -9.74 3.60
CA GLN A 45 -6.18 -10.81 4.31
C GLN A 45 -5.28 -11.45 5.35
N PRO A 46 -5.87 -12.11 6.36
CA PRO A 46 -5.06 -12.89 7.31
C PRO A 46 -4.16 -13.87 6.57
N GLY A 47 -2.92 -13.97 7.02
CA GLY A 47 -1.92 -14.80 6.36
C GLY A 47 -1.10 -14.08 5.32
N TRP A 48 -1.46 -12.85 4.97
CA TRP A 48 -0.66 -12.09 4.01
C TRP A 48 0.67 -11.70 4.62
N SER A 49 1.73 -11.84 3.82
CA SER A 49 3.02 -11.23 4.13
C SER A 49 3.66 -10.83 2.80
N TRP A 50 4.52 -9.82 2.84
CA TRP A 50 5.24 -9.43 1.63
C TRP A 50 6.08 -10.60 1.14
N GLU A 51 6.75 -11.28 2.05
CA GLU A 51 7.67 -12.34 1.68
C GLU A 51 7.00 -13.49 0.95
N THR A 52 5.81 -13.90 1.36
CA THR A 52 5.14 -15.05 0.77
C THR A 52 4.20 -14.68 -0.37
N CYS A 53 3.64 -13.46 -0.37
CA CYS A 53 2.59 -13.09 -1.30
C CYS A 53 3.04 -12.12 -2.39
N VAL A 54 4.07 -11.32 -2.14
CA VAL A 54 4.51 -10.30 -3.09
C VAL A 54 5.89 -10.60 -3.64
N LYS A 55 6.83 -10.99 -2.77
CA LYS A 55 8.19 -11.27 -3.18
C LYS A 55 8.30 -12.23 -4.37
N PRO A 56 7.50 -13.30 -4.46
CA PRO A 56 7.58 -14.19 -5.62
C PRO A 56 7.27 -13.50 -6.94
N MET A 57 6.49 -12.40 -6.90
CA MET A 57 6.13 -11.67 -8.11
C MET A 57 7.19 -10.65 -8.50
N VAL A 58 7.75 -9.95 -7.49
CA VAL A 58 8.58 -8.79 -7.77
C VAL A 58 10.06 -9.03 -7.52
N GLY A 59 10.41 -10.07 -6.74
CA GLY A 59 11.81 -10.39 -6.45
C GLY A 59 12.40 -9.52 -5.36
N GLY A 60 13.70 -9.72 -5.10
CA GLY A 60 14.42 -8.95 -4.10
C GLY A 60 14.38 -9.61 -2.73
N GLU A 61 15.16 -9.06 -1.80
CA GLU A 61 15.27 -9.61 -0.45
C GLU A 61 14.24 -9.01 0.49
N SER A 62 13.80 -7.78 0.22
CA SER A 62 12.84 -7.07 1.03
C SER A 62 12.11 -6.06 0.16
N CYS A 63 10.99 -5.53 0.68
CA CYS A 63 10.20 -4.56 -0.04
C CYS A 63 10.95 -3.24 -0.12
N GLN A 64 11.09 -2.71 -1.34
CA GLN A 64 11.83 -1.48 -1.57
C GLN A 64 10.90 -0.27 -1.78
N ALA A 65 9.62 -0.43 -1.51
CA ALA A 65 8.67 0.67 -1.60
C ALA A 65 8.63 1.43 -0.28
N LYS A 66 8.45 2.74 -0.37
CA LYS A 66 8.21 3.56 0.81
C LYS A 66 6.71 3.68 1.01
N HIS A 67 6.25 3.45 2.23
CA HIS A 67 4.83 3.53 2.56
C HIS A 67 4.58 4.69 3.51
N VAL A 68 3.55 5.47 3.20
CA VAL A 68 3.07 6.56 4.07
C VAL A 68 1.56 6.40 4.14
N GLY A 69 1.03 6.20 5.32
CA GLY A 69 -0.41 5.96 5.40
C GLY A 69 -0.94 5.80 6.80
N THR A 70 -2.13 5.20 6.86
CA THR A 70 -2.83 4.98 8.11
C THR A 70 -3.63 3.68 8.03
N VAL A 71 -3.72 2.98 9.16
CA VAL A 71 -4.54 1.78 9.26
C VAL A 71 -5.95 2.17 9.66
N ILE A 72 -6.93 1.63 8.97
CA ILE A 72 -8.35 1.86 9.23
C ILE A 72 -8.91 0.71 10.07
N SER A 73 -8.57 -0.53 9.72
CA SER A 73 -9.04 -1.70 10.49
C SER A 73 -8.01 -2.81 10.38
N GLY A 74 -8.06 -3.73 11.34
CA GLY A 74 -7.10 -4.83 11.42
C GLY A 74 -5.78 -4.36 12.00
N GLN A 75 -4.81 -5.28 12.02
CA GLN A 75 -3.46 -4.99 12.50
C GLN A 75 -2.43 -5.56 11.54
N MET A 76 -1.39 -4.81 11.29
CA MET A 76 -0.28 -5.29 10.49
C MET A 76 1.03 -4.91 11.16
N ALA A 77 2.09 -5.59 10.77
CA ALA A 77 3.42 -5.35 11.31
C ALA A 77 4.39 -5.15 10.17
N ALA A 78 5.46 -4.42 10.43
CA ALA A 78 6.56 -4.29 9.50
C ALA A 78 7.87 -4.40 10.27
N LYS A 79 8.86 -5.03 9.64
CA LYS A 79 10.19 -5.16 10.20
C LYS A 79 11.19 -4.74 9.14
N HIS A 80 12.01 -3.77 9.50
CA HIS A 80 13.03 -3.25 8.59
C HIS A 80 14.31 -4.08 8.71
N ASN A 81 15.13 -4.06 7.69
CA ASN A 81 16.41 -4.76 7.69
C ASN A 81 17.34 -4.30 8.81
N ASP A 82 17.14 -3.09 9.34
CA ASP A 82 17.95 -2.58 10.46
C ASP A 82 17.48 -3.12 11.81
N GLY A 83 16.44 -3.97 11.84
CA GLY A 83 15.94 -4.58 13.05
C GLY A 83 14.75 -3.88 13.68
N THR A 84 14.41 -2.68 13.23
CA THR A 84 13.24 -1.97 13.75
C THR A 84 11.96 -2.69 13.37
N GLU A 85 11.08 -2.88 14.34
CA GLU A 85 9.81 -3.57 14.10
C GLU A 85 8.70 -2.82 14.83
N GLN A 86 7.55 -2.65 14.16
CA GLN A 86 6.38 -2.02 14.75
C GLN A 86 5.13 -2.77 14.33
N VAL A 87 4.10 -2.70 15.19
CA VAL A 87 2.77 -3.20 14.89
C VAL A 87 1.85 -1.97 14.79
N PHE A 88 1.04 -1.95 13.74
CA PHE A 88 0.15 -0.83 13.47
C PHE A 88 -1.29 -1.31 13.57
N GLY A 89 -2.13 -0.55 14.27
CA GLY A 89 -3.55 -0.83 14.39
C GLY A 89 -4.39 0.39 13.98
N PRO A 90 -5.73 0.28 14.10
CA PRO A 90 -6.62 1.35 13.66
C PRO A 90 -6.27 2.68 14.29
N GLY A 91 -6.15 3.71 13.46
CA GLY A 91 -5.80 5.05 13.91
C GLY A 91 -4.32 5.34 13.91
N ASP A 92 -3.47 4.34 13.74
CA ASP A 92 -2.04 4.60 13.65
C ASP A 92 -1.69 5.13 12.27
N VAL A 93 -0.81 6.12 12.24
CA VAL A 93 -0.24 6.64 11.01
C VAL A 93 1.21 6.18 10.95
N TYR A 94 1.71 5.93 9.76
CA TYR A 94 3.02 5.29 9.64
C TYR A 94 3.81 5.78 8.45
N VAL A 95 5.13 5.66 8.57
CA VAL A 95 6.06 5.71 7.46
C VAL A 95 6.89 4.44 7.55
N ILE A 96 6.98 3.72 6.45
CA ILE A 96 7.81 2.52 6.38
C ILE A 96 8.81 2.73 5.23
N GLU A 97 10.09 2.83 5.59
CA GLU A 97 11.12 3.09 4.59
C GLU A 97 11.44 1.82 3.80
N PRO A 98 12.00 1.96 2.60
CA PRO A 98 12.43 0.79 1.81
C PRO A 98 13.37 -0.11 2.61
N GLY A 99 13.27 -1.41 2.36
CA GLY A 99 14.11 -2.39 3.04
C GLY A 99 13.38 -3.10 4.18
N HIS A 100 12.11 -3.44 3.97
CA HIS A 100 11.29 -4.04 5.02
C HIS A 100 10.53 -5.26 4.51
N ASN A 101 10.04 -6.05 5.47
CA ASN A 101 9.01 -7.05 5.26
C ASN A 101 7.79 -6.61 6.06
N GLY A 102 6.61 -7.03 5.65
CA GLY A 102 5.37 -6.71 6.35
C GLY A 102 4.44 -7.91 6.36
N TRP A 103 3.55 -7.96 7.35
CA TRP A 103 2.59 -9.07 7.44
C TRP A 103 1.35 -8.64 8.23
N VAL A 104 0.26 -9.37 8.02
CA VAL A 104 -0.96 -9.19 8.78
C VAL A 104 -0.82 -9.90 10.13
N VAL A 105 -1.22 -9.21 11.20
CA VAL A 105 -1.19 -9.76 12.55
C VAL A 105 -2.61 -10.17 12.92
N GLY A 106 -2.79 -11.43 13.30
CA GLY A 106 -4.10 -11.91 13.76
C GLY A 106 -4.99 -12.36 12.61
N ASP A 107 -6.28 -12.44 12.91
CA ASP A 107 -7.26 -13.07 12.04
C ASP A 107 -8.20 -12.08 11.36
N GLU A 108 -7.93 -10.80 11.49
CA GLU A 108 -8.80 -9.77 10.92
C GLU A 108 -8.16 -9.17 9.68
N GLU A 109 -8.99 -8.94 8.67
CA GLU A 109 -8.58 -8.25 7.45
C GLU A 109 -8.05 -6.86 7.79
N VAL A 110 -6.97 -6.47 7.13
CA VAL A 110 -6.41 -5.12 7.29
C VAL A 110 -6.94 -4.25 6.17
N VAL A 111 -7.39 -3.05 6.54
CA VAL A 111 -7.68 -1.99 5.57
C VAL A 111 -6.79 -0.81 5.93
N ALA A 112 -6.04 -0.33 4.96
CA ALA A 112 -5.14 0.81 5.15
C ALA A 112 -5.26 1.74 3.95
N PHE A 113 -5.05 3.04 4.20
CA PHE A 113 -4.97 4.02 3.12
C PHE A 113 -3.54 4.54 3.07
N GLU A 114 -3.01 4.64 1.83
CA GLU A 114 -1.68 5.20 1.61
C GLU A 114 -1.76 6.30 0.58
N PHE A 115 -0.92 7.32 0.73
CA PHE A 115 -0.98 8.50 -0.11
C PHE A 115 0.42 8.89 -0.58
N ASN A 116 0.52 9.23 -1.87
CA ASN A 116 1.75 9.80 -2.44
C ASN A 116 2.98 8.97 -2.10
N SER A 117 2.86 7.66 -2.14
CA SER A 117 3.95 6.76 -1.82
C SER A 117 4.31 5.96 -3.05
N THR A 118 5.53 5.39 -3.07
CA THR A 118 5.88 4.48 -4.14
C THR A 118 5.01 3.25 -4.14
N ALA A 119 4.49 2.85 -2.99
CA ALA A 119 3.58 1.71 -2.93
C ALA A 119 2.29 1.99 -3.69
N ALA A 120 1.75 3.21 -3.60
CA ALA A 120 0.55 3.56 -4.34
C ALA A 120 0.79 3.52 -5.84
N GLN A 121 2.01 3.76 -6.28
CA GLN A 121 2.35 3.79 -7.70
C GLN A 121 2.89 2.46 -8.20
N THR A 122 3.63 1.73 -7.38
CA THR A 122 4.41 0.59 -7.85
C THR A 122 4.14 -0.72 -7.13
N TYR A 123 3.27 -0.75 -6.09
CA TYR A 123 3.01 -1.96 -5.31
C TYR A 123 2.57 -3.10 -6.23
N ALA A 124 3.26 -4.24 -6.13
CA ALA A 124 2.97 -5.45 -6.89
C ALA A 124 2.95 -5.24 -8.41
N LYS A 125 3.63 -4.22 -8.89
CA LYS A 125 3.76 -3.98 -10.32
C LYS A 125 4.90 -4.83 -10.85
N THR A 126 4.65 -5.59 -11.90
CA THR A 126 5.62 -6.57 -12.37
C THR A 126 6.25 -6.23 -13.71
N ASP A 127 5.91 -5.13 -14.29
CA ASP A 127 6.52 -4.77 -15.58
C ASP A 127 7.86 -4.02 -15.42
#